data_fda43c05debe1cb53269120129abc9db
#
_entry.id   fda43c05debe1cb53269120129abc9db
#
_cell.length_a   1.000
_cell.length_b   1.000
_cell.length_c   1.000
_cell.angle_alpha   90.00
_cell.angle_beta   90.00
_cell.angle_gamma   90.00
#
_symmetry.space_group_name_H-M   'P 1'
#
loop_
_entity.id
_entity.type
_entity.pdbx_description
1 polymer ?
#
loop_
_entity_poly.entity_id
_entity_poly.type
_entity_poly.pdbx_seq_one_letter_code
_entity_poly.pdbx_strand_id
1 'polypeptide(L)'
;MEVNKKKLIGEIKSYLIISLGIALYCFSASAFQIPHKIVGGGATGIGTIVYYLTGQHVPVAVTYLLVNVFLLAVAIKVLGPKFGVKTVYAIIMSSILLGILQPLFPVGVVKDVFMSAIIAGILTGVGIALAISNGGSTGGTDIVAMIITKYKNVSPGKMIMYCDCGIIACSLLINFNLEGLMYGYVLMGVTSFTIDFVLTGKKQSAQLFIFTEKYEEVAAKITENLWNNLEKRVK
;
A
#
# COMPACT_ATOMS: atom_id res chain seq x y z
N MET A 1 -27.79 9.27 20.34
CA MET A 1 -28.10 8.55 19.09
C MET A 1 -27.27 9.07 17.89
N GLU A 2 -27.06 10.37 17.72
CA GLU A 2 -26.29 10.98 16.60
C GLU A 2 -24.81 10.62 16.58
N VAL A 3 -24.13 10.54 17.73
CA VAL A 3 -22.69 10.21 17.82
C VAL A 3 -22.43 8.80 17.28
N ASN A 4 -23.34 7.85 17.53
CA ASN A 4 -23.20 6.47 17.05
C ASN A 4 -23.41 6.39 15.52
N LYS A 5 -24.29 7.23 14.97
CA LYS A 5 -24.57 7.31 13.52
C LYS A 5 -23.39 7.91 12.74
N LYS A 6 -22.74 8.97 13.26
CA LYS A 6 -21.53 9.56 12.65
C LYS A 6 -20.34 8.58 12.63
N LYS A 7 -20.16 7.81 13.72
CA LYS A 7 -19.11 6.78 13.81
C LYS A 7 -19.35 5.64 12.82
N LEU A 8 -20.58 5.17 12.68
CA LEU A 8 -20.96 4.13 11.74
C LEU A 8 -20.73 4.57 10.29
N ILE A 9 -21.15 5.78 9.93
CA ILE A 9 -20.92 6.35 8.60
C ILE A 9 -19.40 6.45 8.31
N GLY A 10 -18.58 6.83 9.29
CA GLY A 10 -17.12 6.89 9.16
C GLY A 10 -16.49 5.52 8.88
N GLU A 11 -16.96 4.47 9.57
CA GLU A 11 -16.48 3.11 9.33
C GLU A 11 -16.90 2.59 7.95
N ILE A 12 -18.16 2.80 7.53
CA ILE A 12 -18.64 2.41 6.20
C ILE A 12 -17.81 3.10 5.11
N LYS A 13 -17.56 4.40 5.24
CA LYS A 13 -16.71 5.15 4.31
C LYS A 13 -15.29 4.57 4.25
N SER A 14 -14.74 4.19 5.39
CA SER A 14 -13.41 3.58 5.49
C SER A 14 -13.35 2.25 4.72
N TYR A 15 -14.35 1.37 4.89
CA TYR A 15 -14.42 0.11 4.15
C TYR A 15 -14.60 0.32 2.64
N LEU A 16 -15.41 1.29 2.22
CA LEU A 16 -15.58 1.62 0.80
C LEU A 16 -14.27 2.09 0.15
N ILE A 17 -13.50 2.94 0.86
CA ILE A 17 -12.20 3.41 0.35
C ILE A 17 -11.19 2.26 0.30
N ILE A 18 -11.17 1.39 1.31
CA ILE A 18 -10.32 0.18 1.31
C ILE A 18 -10.70 -0.71 0.12
N SER A 19 -11.99 -0.94 -0.12
CA SER A 19 -12.47 -1.76 -1.25
C SER A 19 -12.02 -1.20 -2.60
N LEU A 20 -12.12 0.12 -2.78
CA LEU A 20 -11.62 0.79 -3.99
C LEU A 20 -10.10 0.60 -4.14
N GLY A 21 -9.34 0.78 -3.05
CA GLY A 21 -7.90 0.57 -3.05
C GLY A 21 -7.52 -0.86 -3.43
N ILE A 22 -8.23 -1.85 -2.88
CA ILE A 22 -8.03 -3.28 -3.19
C ILE A 22 -8.37 -3.57 -4.65
N ALA A 23 -9.46 -3.01 -5.17
CA ALA A 23 -9.84 -3.20 -6.57
C ALA A 23 -8.76 -2.67 -7.53
N LEU A 24 -8.22 -1.49 -7.27
CA LEU A 24 -7.10 -0.92 -8.03
C LEU A 24 -5.84 -1.79 -7.94
N TYR A 25 -5.51 -2.26 -6.76
CA TYR A 25 -4.37 -3.14 -6.52
C TYR A 25 -4.48 -4.47 -7.26
N CYS A 26 -5.62 -5.17 -7.13
CA CYS A 26 -5.86 -6.45 -7.80
C CYS A 26 -5.94 -6.31 -9.32
N PHE A 27 -6.56 -5.24 -9.82
CA PHE A 27 -6.61 -4.92 -11.24
C PHE A 27 -5.20 -4.66 -11.78
N SER A 28 -4.40 -3.88 -11.07
CA SER A 28 -2.98 -3.64 -11.41
C SER A 28 -2.20 -4.95 -11.54
N ALA A 29 -2.31 -5.84 -10.56
CA ALA A 29 -1.60 -7.12 -10.56
C ALA A 29 -2.06 -8.00 -11.73
N SER A 30 -3.38 -8.14 -11.94
CA SER A 30 -3.95 -9.06 -12.92
C SER A 30 -3.81 -8.58 -14.35
N ALA A 31 -3.97 -7.26 -14.61
CA ALA A 31 -4.01 -6.71 -15.96
C ALA A 31 -2.65 -6.26 -16.49
N PHE A 32 -1.68 -5.94 -15.61
CA PHE A 32 -0.41 -5.35 -16.03
C PHE A 32 0.82 -6.13 -15.54
N GLN A 33 0.80 -6.71 -14.33
CA GLN A 33 2.00 -7.35 -13.76
C GLN A 33 2.11 -8.82 -14.17
N ILE A 34 1.10 -9.64 -13.81
CA ILE A 34 1.13 -11.09 -14.02
C ILE A 34 1.32 -11.46 -15.50
N PRO A 35 0.56 -10.90 -16.47
CA PRO A 35 0.68 -11.30 -17.87
C PRO A 35 2.06 -11.01 -18.47
N HIS A 36 2.70 -9.95 -18.01
CA HIS A 36 4.05 -9.55 -18.48
C HIS A 36 5.18 -10.17 -17.66
N LYS A 37 4.87 -11.08 -16.72
CA LYS A 37 5.85 -11.70 -15.83
C LYS A 37 6.65 -10.68 -14.99
N ILE A 38 6.07 -9.50 -14.75
CA ILE A 38 6.66 -8.50 -13.88
C ILE A 38 6.44 -8.97 -12.44
N VAL A 39 7.52 -9.30 -11.76
CA VAL A 39 7.47 -9.63 -10.33
C VAL A 39 7.52 -8.32 -9.55
N GLY A 40 6.40 -7.96 -8.97
CA GLY A 40 6.33 -6.88 -7.99
C GLY A 40 6.82 -7.33 -6.62
N GLY A 41 6.65 -6.46 -5.63
CA GLY A 41 6.89 -6.82 -4.23
C GLY A 41 5.70 -7.48 -3.56
N GLY A 42 5.82 -7.67 -2.25
CA GLY A 42 4.74 -8.12 -1.41
C GLY A 42 4.31 -9.57 -1.62
N ALA A 43 3.14 -9.88 -1.07
CA ALA A 43 2.57 -11.23 -1.17
C ALA A 43 2.17 -11.60 -2.61
N THR A 44 1.78 -10.62 -3.44
CA THR A 44 1.52 -10.87 -4.87
C THR A 44 2.78 -11.17 -5.64
N GLY A 45 3.93 -10.52 -5.31
CA GLY A 45 5.23 -10.85 -5.89
C GLY A 45 5.62 -12.29 -5.61
N ILE A 46 5.55 -12.71 -4.34
CA ILE A 46 5.78 -14.11 -3.95
C ILE A 46 4.78 -15.03 -4.68
N GLY A 47 3.51 -14.64 -4.77
CA GLY A 47 2.49 -15.39 -5.48
C GLY A 47 2.79 -15.55 -6.97
N THR A 48 3.27 -14.49 -7.62
CA THR A 48 3.66 -14.51 -9.04
C THR A 48 4.86 -15.43 -9.27
N ILE A 49 5.85 -15.38 -8.38
CA ILE A 49 6.99 -16.29 -8.38
C ILE A 49 6.51 -17.74 -8.31
N VAL A 50 5.69 -18.10 -7.32
CA VAL A 50 5.17 -19.46 -7.15
C VAL A 50 4.31 -19.90 -8.34
N TYR A 51 3.47 -19.00 -8.87
CA TYR A 51 2.63 -19.25 -10.04
C TYR A 51 3.46 -19.71 -11.24
N TYR A 52 4.54 -19.00 -11.57
CA TYR A 52 5.39 -19.36 -12.69
C TYR A 52 6.30 -20.55 -12.40
N LEU A 53 6.80 -20.71 -11.16
CA LEU A 53 7.57 -21.91 -10.75
C LEU A 53 6.80 -23.21 -10.87
N THR A 54 5.50 -23.14 -10.56
CA THR A 54 4.62 -24.32 -10.59
C THR A 54 4.04 -24.59 -11.99
N GLY A 55 4.54 -23.91 -13.04
CA GLY A 55 3.97 -24.02 -14.38
C GLY A 55 2.52 -23.56 -14.46
N GLN A 56 2.17 -22.50 -13.72
CA GLN A 56 0.84 -21.89 -13.65
C GLN A 56 -0.24 -22.73 -12.95
N HIS A 57 0.16 -23.80 -12.24
CA HIS A 57 -0.79 -24.66 -11.53
C HIS A 57 -1.32 -24.05 -10.23
N VAL A 58 -0.51 -23.26 -9.52
CA VAL A 58 -0.92 -22.62 -8.26
C VAL A 58 -1.30 -21.15 -8.53
N PRO A 59 -2.60 -20.78 -8.46
CA PRO A 59 -3.02 -19.38 -8.65
C PRO A 59 -2.36 -18.42 -7.67
N VAL A 60 -2.07 -17.20 -8.12
CA VAL A 60 -1.47 -16.14 -7.28
C VAL A 60 -2.31 -15.90 -6.02
N ALA A 61 -3.63 -15.97 -6.13
CA ALA A 61 -4.58 -15.79 -5.03
C ALA A 61 -4.34 -16.75 -3.85
N VAL A 62 -3.99 -18.01 -4.14
CA VAL A 62 -3.76 -19.04 -3.12
C VAL A 62 -2.50 -18.74 -2.32
N THR A 63 -1.40 -18.49 -3.01
CA THR A 63 -0.12 -18.12 -2.35
C THR A 63 -0.24 -16.81 -1.59
N TYR A 64 -0.92 -15.81 -2.18
CA TYR A 64 -1.21 -14.54 -1.54
C TYR A 64 -1.96 -14.75 -0.21
N LEU A 65 -3.00 -15.58 -0.19
CA LEU A 65 -3.77 -15.86 1.01
C LEU A 65 -2.90 -16.52 2.10
N LEU A 66 -2.14 -17.55 1.74
CA LEU A 66 -1.29 -18.29 2.68
C LEU A 66 -0.22 -17.41 3.35
N VAL A 67 0.49 -16.60 2.56
CA VAL A 67 1.51 -15.67 3.07
C VAL A 67 0.86 -14.67 4.03
N ASN A 68 -0.31 -14.15 3.68
CA ASN A 68 -0.99 -13.14 4.48
C ASN A 68 -1.60 -13.68 5.77
N VAL A 69 -2.02 -14.93 5.84
CA VAL A 69 -2.47 -15.55 7.10
C VAL A 69 -1.36 -15.51 8.15
N PHE A 70 -0.13 -15.83 7.75
CA PHE A 70 1.03 -15.78 8.64
C PHE A 70 1.34 -14.33 9.09
N LEU A 71 1.44 -13.40 8.13
CA LEU A 71 1.73 -11.99 8.42
C LEU A 71 0.66 -11.33 9.31
N LEU A 72 -0.60 -11.68 9.10
CA LEU A 72 -1.73 -11.16 9.86
C LEU A 72 -1.67 -11.58 11.34
N ALA A 73 -1.25 -12.81 11.63
CA ALA A 73 -1.11 -13.28 13.01
C ALA A 73 -0.11 -12.41 13.79
N VAL A 74 0.97 -11.98 13.16
CA VAL A 74 1.96 -11.06 13.72
C VAL A 74 1.38 -9.63 13.82
N ALA A 75 0.70 -9.18 12.77
CA ALA A 75 0.14 -7.82 12.69
C ALA A 75 -0.88 -7.54 13.79
N ILE A 76 -1.77 -8.48 14.09
CA ILE A 76 -2.80 -8.31 15.14
C ILE A 76 -2.16 -8.09 16.51
N LYS A 77 -1.09 -8.81 16.82
CA LYS A 77 -0.35 -8.65 18.09
C LYS A 77 0.33 -7.29 18.21
N VAL A 78 0.84 -6.75 17.10
CA VAL A 78 1.65 -5.51 17.11
C VAL A 78 0.81 -4.26 16.86
N LEU A 79 -0.07 -4.27 15.87
CA LEU A 79 -0.85 -3.11 15.42
C LEU A 79 -2.25 -3.03 16.04
N GLY A 80 -2.68 -4.13 16.65
CA GLY A 80 -3.93 -4.22 17.37
C GLY A 80 -5.12 -4.72 16.53
N PRO A 81 -6.26 -5.05 17.20
CA PRO A 81 -7.37 -5.76 16.59
C PRO A 81 -8.13 -4.94 15.53
N LYS A 82 -8.21 -3.63 15.68
CA LYS A 82 -8.89 -2.77 14.67
C LYS A 82 -8.20 -2.79 13.32
N PHE A 83 -6.86 -2.76 13.31
CA PHE A 83 -6.07 -2.94 12.10
C PHE A 83 -6.29 -4.35 11.53
N GLY A 84 -6.29 -5.37 12.40
CA GLY A 84 -6.49 -6.76 12.01
C GLY A 84 -7.79 -6.98 11.27
N VAL A 85 -8.93 -6.50 11.79
CA VAL A 85 -10.25 -6.70 11.14
C VAL A 85 -10.31 -6.11 9.74
N LYS A 86 -9.82 -4.87 9.56
CA LYS A 86 -9.78 -4.21 8.23
C LYS A 86 -8.84 -4.93 7.28
N THR A 87 -7.72 -5.44 7.79
CA THR A 87 -6.74 -6.19 7.00
C THR A 87 -7.26 -7.58 6.62
N VAL A 88 -7.95 -8.30 7.52
CA VAL A 88 -8.64 -9.56 7.19
C VAL A 88 -9.62 -9.36 6.03
N TYR A 89 -10.47 -8.34 6.15
CA TYR A 89 -11.40 -7.98 5.10
C TYR A 89 -10.67 -7.73 3.76
N ALA A 90 -9.59 -6.94 3.81
CA ALA A 90 -8.79 -6.61 2.64
C ALA A 90 -8.16 -7.85 1.99
N ILE A 91 -7.57 -8.75 2.78
CA ILE A 91 -6.93 -9.97 2.30
C ILE A 91 -7.95 -10.91 1.63
N ILE A 92 -9.11 -11.12 2.26
CA ILE A 92 -10.16 -11.97 1.69
C ILE A 92 -10.67 -11.39 0.37
N MET A 93 -10.97 -10.08 0.36
CA MET A 93 -11.43 -9.40 -0.86
C MET A 93 -10.38 -9.43 -1.97
N SER A 94 -9.10 -9.20 -1.65
CA SER A 94 -8.00 -9.29 -2.61
C SER A 94 -7.86 -10.71 -3.18
N SER A 95 -7.94 -11.74 -2.34
CA SER A 95 -7.84 -13.13 -2.79
C SER A 95 -8.96 -13.50 -3.78
N ILE A 96 -10.19 -13.07 -3.48
CA ILE A 96 -11.34 -13.27 -4.37
C ILE A 96 -11.15 -12.51 -5.69
N LEU A 97 -10.78 -11.22 -5.61
CA LEU A 97 -10.60 -10.39 -6.80
C LEU A 97 -9.43 -10.86 -7.66
N LEU A 98 -8.31 -11.27 -7.09
CA LEU A 98 -7.19 -11.85 -7.84
C LEU A 98 -7.61 -13.15 -8.52
N GLY A 99 -8.36 -14.02 -7.84
CA GLY A 99 -8.86 -15.26 -8.41
C GLY A 99 -9.81 -15.05 -9.61
N ILE A 100 -10.60 -13.98 -9.57
CA ILE A 100 -11.53 -13.62 -10.66
C ILE A 100 -10.81 -12.86 -11.78
N LEU A 101 -9.98 -11.88 -11.45
CA LEU A 101 -9.37 -10.99 -12.44
C LEU A 101 -8.20 -11.63 -13.18
N GLN A 102 -7.41 -12.47 -12.53
CA GLN A 102 -6.24 -13.11 -13.15
C GLN A 102 -6.59 -13.85 -14.45
N PRO A 103 -7.61 -14.72 -14.52
CA PRO A 103 -7.97 -15.40 -15.76
C PRO A 103 -8.62 -14.50 -16.82
N LEU A 104 -9.13 -13.30 -16.44
CA LEU A 104 -9.74 -12.36 -17.39
C LEU A 104 -8.69 -11.59 -18.22
N PHE A 105 -7.46 -11.52 -17.76
CA PHE A 105 -6.38 -10.77 -18.43
C PHE A 105 -5.18 -11.68 -18.75
N PRO A 106 -5.31 -12.69 -19.62
CA PRO A 106 -4.23 -13.63 -19.88
C PRO A 106 -3.05 -13.01 -20.64
N VAL A 107 -3.27 -11.93 -21.40
CA VAL A 107 -2.27 -11.28 -22.27
C VAL A 107 -1.87 -9.88 -21.77
N GLY A 108 -2.58 -9.35 -20.78
CA GLY A 108 -2.41 -7.96 -20.33
C GLY A 108 -3.16 -6.95 -21.21
N VAL A 109 -3.37 -5.76 -20.66
CA VAL A 109 -4.12 -4.67 -21.31
C VAL A 109 -3.23 -3.82 -22.20
N VAL A 110 -1.97 -3.61 -21.80
CA VAL A 110 -0.97 -2.81 -22.52
C VAL A 110 0.14 -3.73 -22.99
N LYS A 111 0.50 -3.65 -24.28
CA LYS A 111 1.53 -4.51 -24.87
C LYS A 111 2.96 -4.15 -24.44
N ASP A 112 3.21 -2.86 -24.22
CA ASP A 112 4.51 -2.37 -23.78
C ASP A 112 4.72 -2.68 -22.29
N VAL A 113 5.79 -3.43 -22.00
CA VAL A 113 6.08 -3.93 -20.65
C VAL A 113 6.52 -2.80 -19.72
N PHE A 114 7.31 -1.85 -20.23
CA PHE A 114 7.76 -0.70 -19.43
C PHE A 114 6.59 0.21 -19.04
N MET A 115 5.72 0.51 -20.00
CA MET A 115 4.51 1.28 -19.75
C MET A 115 3.59 0.55 -18.76
N SER A 116 3.46 -0.78 -18.91
CA SER A 116 2.71 -1.63 -17.98
C SER A 116 3.29 -1.54 -16.55
N ALA A 117 4.62 -1.54 -16.40
CA ALA A 117 5.27 -1.41 -15.09
C ALA A 117 4.96 -0.05 -14.43
N ILE A 118 4.98 1.05 -15.21
CA ILE A 118 4.66 2.39 -14.69
C ILE A 118 3.20 2.49 -14.26
N ILE A 119 2.28 2.10 -15.14
CA ILE A 119 0.82 2.15 -14.84
C ILE A 119 0.50 1.27 -13.64
N ALA A 120 1.06 0.06 -13.63
CA ALA A 120 0.90 -0.86 -12.51
C ALA A 120 1.42 -0.25 -11.20
N GLY A 121 2.58 0.39 -11.23
CA GLY A 121 3.17 1.04 -10.06
C GLY A 121 2.27 2.14 -9.48
N ILE A 122 1.70 2.98 -10.34
CA ILE A 122 0.76 4.03 -9.92
C ILE A 122 -0.51 3.41 -9.31
N LEU A 123 -1.14 2.46 -10.00
CA LEU A 123 -2.38 1.83 -9.53
C LEU A 123 -2.17 1.07 -8.20
N THR A 124 -1.09 0.28 -8.13
CA THR A 124 -0.70 -0.43 -6.90
C THR A 124 -0.43 0.54 -5.76
N GLY A 125 0.35 1.60 -6.03
CA GLY A 125 0.70 2.60 -5.02
C GLY A 125 -0.51 3.35 -4.47
N VAL A 126 -1.43 3.79 -5.34
CA VAL A 126 -2.70 4.39 -4.92
C VAL A 126 -3.54 3.40 -4.12
N GLY A 127 -3.65 2.16 -4.57
CA GLY A 127 -4.41 1.11 -3.90
C GLY A 127 -3.93 0.85 -2.47
N ILE A 128 -2.61 0.65 -2.31
CA ILE A 128 -1.97 0.46 -1.00
C ILE A 128 -2.16 1.69 -0.11
N ALA A 129 -1.92 2.89 -0.64
CA ALA A 129 -2.05 4.13 0.12
C ALA A 129 -3.48 4.37 0.63
N LEU A 130 -4.51 4.06 -0.18
CA LEU A 130 -5.91 4.12 0.22
C LEU A 130 -6.23 3.14 1.36
N ALA A 131 -5.69 1.93 1.33
CA ALA A 131 -5.85 0.95 2.39
C ALA A 131 -5.18 1.43 3.69
N ILE A 132 -3.90 1.84 3.63
CA ILE A 132 -3.12 2.31 4.79
C ILE A 132 -3.77 3.54 5.41
N SER A 133 -4.18 4.55 4.60
CA SER A 133 -4.79 5.79 5.10
C SER A 133 -6.10 5.58 5.85
N ASN A 134 -6.76 4.43 5.64
CA ASN A 134 -8.00 4.05 6.31
C ASN A 134 -7.81 2.98 7.41
N GLY A 135 -6.55 2.74 7.80
CA GLY A 135 -6.18 1.87 8.91
C GLY A 135 -6.30 0.37 8.61
N GLY A 136 -6.17 0.00 7.33
CA GLY A 136 -6.03 -1.37 6.85
C GLY A 136 -4.70 -1.57 6.11
N SER A 137 -4.56 -2.72 5.47
CA SER A 137 -3.43 -3.10 4.64
C SER A 137 -3.93 -3.97 3.51
N THR A 138 -3.30 -3.91 2.34
CA THR A 138 -3.62 -4.81 1.23
C THR A 138 -3.06 -6.22 1.45
N GLY A 139 -2.21 -6.39 2.45
CA GLY A 139 -1.51 -7.63 2.74
C GLY A 139 -0.12 -7.68 2.08
N GLY A 140 0.81 -8.43 2.69
CA GLY A 140 2.17 -8.55 2.21
C GLY A 140 3.16 -7.63 2.93
N THR A 141 4.11 -7.09 2.19
CA THR A 141 5.18 -6.24 2.75
C THR A 141 4.68 -4.93 3.34
N ASP A 142 3.51 -4.46 2.97
CA ASP A 142 2.85 -3.30 3.58
C ASP A 142 2.48 -3.56 5.05
N ILE A 143 2.11 -4.80 5.43
CA ILE A 143 1.96 -5.17 6.85
C ILE A 143 3.30 -5.02 7.58
N VAL A 144 4.38 -5.53 7.00
CA VAL A 144 5.72 -5.45 7.59
C VAL A 144 6.14 -3.98 7.71
N ALA A 145 5.91 -3.19 6.67
CA ALA A 145 6.18 -1.75 6.68
C ALA A 145 5.41 -1.03 7.78
N MET A 146 4.12 -1.32 7.96
CA MET A 146 3.31 -0.71 9.02
C MET A 146 3.77 -1.10 10.42
N ILE A 147 4.25 -2.32 10.62
CA ILE A 147 4.87 -2.74 11.89
C ILE A 147 6.13 -1.94 12.17
N ILE A 148 7.01 -1.80 11.19
CA ILE A 148 8.30 -1.10 11.36
C ILE A 148 8.09 0.40 11.55
N THR A 149 7.20 1.03 10.77
CA THR A 149 6.91 2.47 10.88
C THR A 149 6.26 2.86 12.20
N LYS A 150 5.65 1.90 12.91
CA LYS A 150 5.17 2.13 14.27
C LYS A 150 6.31 2.43 15.26
N TYR A 151 7.49 1.83 15.04
CA TYR A 151 8.64 1.93 15.94
C TYR A 151 9.76 2.84 15.39
N LYS A 152 9.78 3.08 14.08
CA LYS A 152 10.80 3.89 13.41
C LYS A 152 10.15 4.99 12.60
N ASN A 153 10.75 6.18 12.62
CA ASN A 153 10.26 7.33 11.88
C ASN A 153 10.70 7.28 10.39
N VAL A 154 10.18 6.30 9.67
CA VAL A 154 10.46 6.05 8.24
C VAL A 154 9.12 5.99 7.49
N SER A 155 9.08 6.49 6.24
CA SER A 155 7.85 6.44 5.45
C SER A 155 7.47 5.00 5.08
N PRO A 156 6.15 4.67 5.02
CA PRO A 156 5.68 3.36 4.63
C PRO A 156 6.19 2.93 3.25
N GLY A 157 6.19 3.83 2.26
CA GLY A 157 6.67 3.53 0.92
C GLY A 157 8.14 3.10 0.88
N LYS A 158 9.01 3.80 1.64
CA LYS A 158 10.43 3.40 1.76
C LYS A 158 10.60 2.02 2.39
N MET A 159 9.80 1.69 3.42
CA MET A 159 9.89 0.38 4.06
C MET A 159 9.39 -0.74 3.14
N ILE A 160 8.31 -0.51 2.39
CA ILE A 160 7.83 -1.42 1.37
C ILE A 160 8.94 -1.64 0.33
N MET A 161 9.56 -0.58 -0.16
CA MET A 161 10.66 -0.65 -1.13
C MET A 161 11.81 -1.54 -0.65
N TYR A 162 12.24 -1.41 0.62
CA TYR A 162 13.32 -2.23 1.16
C TYR A 162 12.95 -3.72 1.24
N CYS A 163 11.72 -4.04 1.66
CA CYS A 163 11.23 -5.41 1.71
C CYS A 163 11.09 -6.02 0.29
N ASP A 164 10.55 -5.24 -0.63
CA ASP A 164 10.27 -5.68 -1.99
C ASP A 164 11.53 -5.88 -2.81
N CYS A 165 12.60 -5.12 -2.53
CA CYS A 165 13.91 -5.29 -3.17
C CYS A 165 14.43 -6.73 -3.07
N GLY A 166 14.30 -7.34 -1.89
CA GLY A 166 14.68 -8.74 -1.67
C GLY A 166 13.81 -9.72 -2.45
N ILE A 167 12.49 -9.51 -2.47
CA ILE A 167 11.53 -10.39 -3.17
C ILE A 167 11.79 -10.34 -4.68
N ILE A 168 11.98 -9.12 -5.23
CA ILE A 168 12.27 -8.94 -6.66
C ILE A 168 13.60 -9.58 -7.02
N ALA A 169 14.64 -9.44 -6.18
CA ALA A 169 15.93 -10.10 -6.42
C ALA A 169 15.79 -11.63 -6.46
N CYS A 170 14.94 -12.22 -5.61
CA CYS A 170 14.66 -13.66 -5.62
C CYS A 170 14.03 -14.13 -6.94
N SER A 171 13.43 -13.26 -7.74
CA SER A 171 12.88 -13.64 -9.04
C SER A 171 13.95 -14.11 -10.03
N LEU A 172 15.20 -13.68 -9.89
CA LEU A 172 16.33 -14.17 -10.70
C LEU A 172 16.64 -15.66 -10.50
N LEU A 173 16.35 -16.22 -9.33
CA LEU A 173 16.60 -17.62 -9.03
C LEU A 173 15.71 -18.58 -9.84
N ILE A 174 14.74 -18.04 -10.58
CA ILE A 174 13.65 -18.78 -11.21
C ILE A 174 13.68 -18.69 -12.74
N ASN A 175 14.81 -18.47 -13.36
CA ASN A 175 14.94 -18.29 -14.82
C ASN A 175 14.15 -17.10 -15.41
N PHE A 176 13.83 -16.09 -14.61
CA PHE A 176 13.35 -14.82 -15.14
C PHE A 176 14.53 -14.08 -15.81
N ASN A 177 14.28 -13.53 -16.98
CA ASN A 177 15.28 -12.74 -17.68
C ASN A 177 15.58 -11.44 -16.91
N LEU A 178 16.75 -10.88 -17.14
CA LEU A 178 17.22 -9.63 -16.53
C LEU A 178 16.24 -8.46 -16.77
N GLU A 179 15.54 -8.46 -17.92
CA GLU A 179 14.53 -7.45 -18.24
C GLU A 179 13.35 -7.48 -17.27
N GLY A 180 12.83 -8.66 -16.95
CA GLY A 180 11.74 -8.81 -15.97
C GLY A 180 12.10 -8.30 -14.58
N LEU A 181 13.37 -8.51 -14.17
CA LEU A 181 13.91 -7.94 -12.93
C LEU A 181 13.94 -6.41 -12.99
N MET A 182 14.44 -5.84 -14.07
CA MET A 182 14.51 -4.37 -14.24
C MET A 182 13.12 -3.74 -14.19
N TYR A 183 12.14 -4.33 -14.86
CA TYR A 183 10.75 -3.86 -14.79
C TYR A 183 10.14 -4.02 -13.38
N GLY A 184 10.50 -5.05 -12.64
CA GLY A 184 10.13 -5.21 -11.24
C GLY A 184 10.66 -4.06 -10.36
N TYR A 185 11.91 -3.66 -10.54
CA TYR A 185 12.49 -2.51 -9.84
C TYR A 185 11.87 -1.18 -10.27
N VAL A 186 11.53 -0.98 -11.54
CA VAL A 186 10.77 0.19 -12.00
C VAL A 186 9.40 0.23 -11.32
N LEU A 187 8.67 -0.87 -11.36
CA LEU A 187 7.38 -1.00 -10.68
C LEU A 187 7.50 -0.64 -9.19
N MET A 188 8.48 -1.21 -8.49
CA MET A 188 8.74 -0.96 -7.06
C MET A 188 9.00 0.53 -6.78
N GLY A 189 9.87 1.16 -7.56
CA GLY A 189 10.20 2.58 -7.41
C GLY A 189 8.98 3.48 -7.59
N VAL A 190 8.18 3.25 -8.65
CA VAL A 190 6.94 3.99 -8.92
C VAL A 190 5.91 3.75 -7.83
N THR A 191 5.75 2.50 -7.37
CA THR A 191 4.83 2.15 -6.28
C THR A 191 5.19 2.87 -4.99
N SER A 192 6.45 2.79 -4.57
CA SER A 192 6.95 3.42 -3.34
C SER A 192 6.75 4.94 -3.37
N PHE A 193 7.14 5.59 -4.47
CA PHE A 193 6.94 7.03 -4.66
C PHE A 193 5.45 7.40 -4.59
N THR A 194 4.59 6.63 -5.27
CA THR A 194 3.15 6.89 -5.29
C THR A 194 2.51 6.73 -3.91
N ILE A 195 2.92 5.71 -3.15
CA ILE A 195 2.44 5.52 -1.77
C ILE A 195 2.78 6.74 -0.92
N ASP A 196 4.04 7.16 -0.91
CA ASP A 196 4.48 8.29 -0.10
C ASP A 196 3.84 9.59 -0.56
N PHE A 197 3.68 9.80 -1.87
CA PHE A 197 3.01 10.97 -2.43
C PHE A 197 1.52 11.06 -1.98
N VAL A 198 0.78 9.96 -2.05
CA VAL A 198 -0.64 9.91 -1.65
C VAL A 198 -0.79 10.05 -0.14
N LEU A 199 0.08 9.42 0.65
CA LEU A 199 0.02 9.50 2.11
C LEU A 199 0.47 10.86 2.66
N THR A 200 1.51 11.45 2.09
CA THR A 200 2.11 12.72 2.55
C THR A 200 1.38 13.92 1.97
N GLY A 201 0.83 13.83 0.76
CA GLY A 201 0.19 14.94 0.05
C GLY A 201 -0.99 15.60 0.78
N LYS A 202 -1.59 14.91 1.76
CA LYS A 202 -2.66 15.45 2.63
C LYS A 202 -2.17 16.00 3.97
N LYS A 203 -0.91 15.81 4.34
CA LYS A 203 -0.37 16.17 5.66
C LYS A 203 1.03 16.77 5.53
N GLN A 204 1.20 17.80 4.72
CA GLN A 204 2.42 18.60 4.78
C GLN A 204 2.35 19.49 6.02
N SER A 205 3.10 19.12 7.06
CA SER A 205 3.38 20.00 8.19
C SER A 205 4.81 20.53 8.03
N ALA A 206 4.97 21.85 8.03
CA ALA A 206 6.27 22.49 8.09
C ALA A 206 6.67 22.68 9.56
N GLN A 207 7.86 22.22 9.94
CA GLN A 207 8.47 22.62 11.21
C GLN A 207 9.26 23.88 10.95
N LEU A 208 8.85 24.97 11.59
CA LEU A 208 9.56 26.23 11.53
C LEU A 208 10.39 26.40 12.82
N PHE A 209 11.70 26.43 12.68
CA PHE A 209 12.59 26.77 13.79
C PHE A 209 12.87 28.26 13.76
N ILE A 210 12.41 28.99 14.79
CA ILE A 210 12.63 30.43 14.92
C ILE A 210 13.68 30.67 16.02
N PHE A 211 14.87 31.14 15.63
CA PHE A 211 15.92 31.52 16.55
C PHE A 211 15.79 33.02 16.82
N THR A 212 15.41 33.40 18.02
CA THR A 212 15.24 34.82 18.43
C THR A 212 15.55 34.99 19.91
N GLU A 213 16.12 36.14 20.27
CA GLU A 213 16.29 36.55 21.66
C GLU A 213 14.96 36.96 22.33
N LYS A 214 13.93 37.33 21.50
CA LYS A 214 12.61 37.76 21.96
C LYS A 214 11.57 36.61 21.83
N TYR A 215 11.91 35.44 22.35
CA TYR A 215 11.11 34.24 22.19
C TYR A 215 9.69 34.35 22.79
N GLU A 216 9.51 35.10 23.90
CA GLU A 216 8.21 35.28 24.55
C GLU A 216 7.24 36.11 23.69
N GLU A 217 7.71 37.24 23.12
CA GLU A 217 6.89 38.08 22.21
C GLU A 217 6.48 37.32 20.95
N VAL A 218 7.40 36.54 20.38
CA VAL A 218 7.14 35.76 19.18
C VAL A 218 6.17 34.60 19.47
N ALA A 219 6.33 33.91 20.60
CA ALA A 219 5.44 32.84 21.01
C ALA A 219 4.02 33.35 21.27
N ALA A 220 3.88 34.50 21.95
CA ALA A 220 2.57 35.11 22.20
C ALA A 220 1.84 35.49 20.89
N LYS A 221 2.54 36.13 19.95
CA LYS A 221 1.96 36.49 18.63
C LYS A 221 1.58 35.29 17.80
N ILE A 222 2.38 34.23 17.80
CA ILE A 222 2.07 32.99 17.08
C ILE A 222 0.82 32.33 17.67
N THR A 223 0.75 32.24 19.00
CA THR A 223 -0.38 31.63 19.70
C THR A 223 -1.68 32.42 19.46
N GLU A 224 -1.66 33.74 19.54
CA GLU A 224 -2.80 34.61 19.27
C GLU A 224 -3.31 34.47 17.82
N ASN A 225 -2.40 34.47 16.85
CA ASN A 225 -2.77 34.27 15.44
C ASN A 225 -3.30 32.87 15.15
N LEU A 226 -2.79 31.82 15.81
CA LEU A 226 -3.31 30.46 15.68
C LEU A 226 -4.72 30.34 16.26
N TRP A 227 -5.00 30.93 17.44
CA TRP A 227 -6.34 30.96 18.02
C TRP A 227 -7.33 31.69 17.13
N ASN A 228 -7.00 32.86 16.63
CA ASN A 228 -7.85 33.66 15.74
C ASN A 228 -8.17 32.92 14.40
N ASN A 229 -7.23 32.12 13.89
CA ASN A 229 -7.45 31.31 12.68
C ASN A 229 -8.26 30.03 12.94
N LEU A 230 -8.15 29.45 14.14
CA LEU A 230 -8.97 28.30 14.54
C LEU A 230 -10.43 28.71 14.75
N GLU A 231 -10.71 29.84 15.41
CA GLU A 231 -12.07 30.35 15.57
C GLU A 231 -12.76 30.67 14.23
N LYS A 232 -12.03 31.20 13.24
CA LYS A 232 -12.55 31.43 11.89
C LYS A 232 -12.87 30.17 11.09
N ARG A 233 -12.29 29.01 11.47
CA ARG A 233 -12.56 27.72 10.82
C ARG A 233 -13.67 26.90 11.49
N VAL A 234 -14.07 27.28 12.68
CA VAL A 234 -15.13 26.61 13.46
C VAL A 234 -16.50 27.28 13.29
N LYS A 235 -16.52 28.51 12.77
CA LYS A 235 -17.74 29.22 12.28
C LYS A 235 -17.96 28.92 10.79
#